data_7af961f2fda678fbb477289405cdc22d
#
_entry.id   7af961f2fda678fbb477289405cdc22d
#
_cell.length_a   1.000
_cell.length_b   1.000
_cell.length_c   1.000
_cell.angle_alpha   90.00
_cell.angle_beta   90.00
_cell.angle_gamma   90.00
#
_symmetry.space_group_name_H-M   'P 1'
#
loop_
_entity.id
_entity.type
_entity.pdbx_description
1 polymer ?
#
loop_
_entity_poly.entity_id
_entity_poly.type
_entity_poly.pdbx_seq_one_letter_code
_entity_poly.pdbx_strand_id
1 'polypeptide(L)'
;MTITQQKENGKLTIILEGWLDHQSSPELGEVVEAIGSAEEIIFDFEKVEYISSAGIRQLVATHRKAKELGASFSIIHVNQEVMSILAITGMDKKLQVSGD
;
A
#
# COMPACT_ATOMS: atom_id res chain seq x y z
N MET A 1 -0.80 11.04 -8.63
CA MET A 1 -0.52 9.60 -8.53
C MET A 1 -1.41 8.80 -9.46
N THR A 2 -0.86 7.79 -10.07
CA THR A 2 -1.63 6.87 -10.89
C THR A 2 -1.88 5.59 -10.10
N ILE A 3 -3.13 5.14 -10.04
CA ILE A 3 -3.52 3.95 -9.30
C ILE A 3 -4.20 2.99 -10.25
N THR A 4 -3.64 1.79 -10.40
CA THR A 4 -4.18 0.74 -11.27
C THR A 4 -4.49 -0.49 -10.44
N GLN A 5 -5.63 -1.11 -10.70
CA GLN A 5 -6.05 -2.30 -9.95
C GLN A 5 -6.13 -3.51 -10.88
N GLN A 6 -5.64 -4.65 -10.38
CA GLN A 6 -5.75 -5.93 -11.07
C GLN A 6 -6.26 -6.95 -10.06
N LYS A 7 -7.37 -7.61 -10.37
CA LYS A 7 -7.95 -8.61 -9.48
C LYS A 7 -8.01 -9.96 -10.16
N GLU A 8 -7.49 -10.98 -9.48
CA GLU A 8 -7.44 -12.34 -10.02
C GLU A 8 -7.54 -13.35 -8.87
N ASN A 9 -8.58 -14.18 -8.89
CA ASN A 9 -8.76 -15.26 -7.91
C ASN A 9 -8.64 -14.81 -6.44
N GLY A 10 -9.28 -13.71 -6.11
CA GLY A 10 -9.26 -13.19 -4.74
C GLY A 10 -8.04 -12.36 -4.40
N LYS A 11 -7.07 -12.29 -5.30
CA LYS A 11 -5.86 -11.49 -5.11
C LYS A 11 -6.04 -10.14 -5.80
N LEU A 12 -5.95 -9.06 -5.03
CA LEU A 12 -6.07 -7.71 -5.55
C LEU A 12 -4.70 -7.04 -5.49
N THR A 13 -4.17 -6.69 -6.66
CA THR A 13 -2.91 -5.95 -6.77
C THR A 13 -3.24 -4.51 -7.12
N ILE A 14 -2.77 -3.60 -6.30
CA ILE A 14 -2.92 -2.16 -6.53
C ILE A 14 -1.56 -1.60 -6.88
N ILE A 15 -1.41 -1.17 -8.12
CA ILE A 15 -0.15 -0.63 -8.65
C ILE A 15 -0.18 0.87 -8.51
N LEU A 16 0.80 1.41 -7.80
CA LEU A 16 0.90 2.84 -7.52
C LEU A 16 2.08 3.44 -8.27
N GLU A 17 1.89 4.64 -8.81
CA GLU A 17 2.94 5.33 -9.54
C GLU A 17 2.98 6.78 -9.12
N GLY A 18 4.15 7.25 -8.68
CA GLY A 18 4.38 8.63 -8.28
C GLY A 18 4.69 8.78 -6.80
N TRP A 19 4.21 9.85 -6.21
CA TRP A 19 4.42 10.17 -4.80
C TRP A 19 3.19 9.85 -3.99
N LEU A 20 3.36 9.09 -2.92
CA LEU A 20 2.28 8.83 -1.97
C LEU A 20 2.42 9.84 -0.82
N ASP A 21 1.72 10.94 -0.95
CA ASP A 21 1.80 12.06 -0.03
C ASP A 21 0.39 12.49 0.41
N HIS A 22 0.28 13.68 1.04
CA HIS A 22 -1.01 14.11 1.57
C HIS A 22 -2.01 14.51 0.47
N GLN A 23 -1.55 14.76 -0.75
CA GLN A 23 -2.45 15.04 -1.87
C GLN A 23 -3.01 13.75 -2.48
N SER A 24 -2.18 12.73 -2.61
CA SER A 24 -2.56 11.47 -3.24
C SER A 24 -3.17 10.45 -2.26
N SER A 25 -2.85 10.56 -0.97
CA SER A 25 -3.34 9.59 0.01
C SER A 25 -4.86 9.49 0.09
N PRO A 26 -5.64 10.59 0.01
CA PRO A 26 -7.10 10.47 -0.01
C PRO A 26 -7.63 9.69 -1.21
N GLU A 27 -6.98 9.84 -2.36
CA GLU A 27 -7.36 9.10 -3.57
C GLU A 27 -7.17 7.60 -3.37
N LEU A 28 -6.02 7.22 -2.82
CA LEU A 28 -5.75 5.82 -2.49
C LEU A 28 -6.73 5.32 -1.42
N GLY A 29 -7.05 6.17 -0.44
CA GLY A 29 -8.01 5.83 0.59
C GLY A 29 -9.37 5.49 0.03
N GLU A 30 -9.82 6.22 -0.98
CA GLU A 30 -11.11 5.94 -1.64
C GLU A 30 -11.08 4.59 -2.33
N VAL A 31 -9.98 4.27 -3.01
CA VAL A 31 -9.81 2.98 -3.68
C VAL A 31 -9.87 1.84 -2.66
N VAL A 32 -9.15 2.00 -1.55
CA VAL A 32 -9.11 0.98 -0.50
C VAL A 32 -10.47 0.79 0.16
N GLU A 33 -11.16 1.88 0.49
CA GLU A 33 -12.48 1.80 1.13
C GLU A 33 -13.51 1.14 0.23
N ALA A 34 -13.34 1.24 -1.08
CA ALA A 34 -14.26 0.62 -2.05
C ALA A 34 -14.04 -0.88 -2.22
N ILE A 35 -13.00 -1.47 -1.62
CA ILE A 35 -12.77 -2.90 -1.72
C ILE A 35 -13.87 -3.64 -0.98
N GLY A 36 -14.66 -4.44 -1.71
CA GLY A 36 -15.76 -5.20 -1.13
C GLY A 36 -15.31 -6.52 -0.53
N SER A 37 -14.39 -7.20 -1.20
CA SER A 37 -13.82 -8.46 -0.72
C SER A 37 -12.49 -8.72 -1.38
N ALA A 38 -11.61 -9.41 -0.66
CA ALA A 38 -10.33 -9.86 -1.18
C ALA A 38 -9.76 -10.88 -0.20
N GLU A 39 -8.98 -11.82 -0.70
CA GLU A 39 -8.24 -12.76 0.13
C GLU A 39 -6.83 -12.23 0.37
N GLU A 40 -6.30 -11.50 -0.61
CA GLU A 40 -4.95 -10.95 -0.54
C GLU A 40 -4.95 -9.57 -1.20
N ILE A 41 -4.34 -8.60 -0.53
CA ILE A 41 -4.17 -7.25 -1.07
C ILE A 41 -2.68 -6.99 -1.18
N ILE A 42 -2.22 -6.60 -2.37
CA ILE A 42 -0.82 -6.31 -2.62
C ILE A 42 -0.71 -4.89 -3.17
N PHE A 43 0.15 -4.09 -2.55
CA PHE A 43 0.54 -2.79 -3.12
C PHE A 43 1.87 -2.99 -3.85
N ASP A 44 1.89 -2.68 -5.13
CA ASP A 44 3.11 -2.72 -5.92
C ASP A 44 3.71 -1.32 -5.95
N PHE A 45 4.85 -1.18 -5.30
CA PHE A 45 5.54 0.11 -5.13
C PHE A 45 6.68 0.33 -6.13
N GLU A 46 6.79 -0.51 -7.15
CA GLU A 46 7.91 -0.38 -8.09
C GLU A 46 8.07 1.03 -8.65
N LYS A 47 6.96 1.73 -8.88
CA LYS A 47 6.97 3.08 -9.44
C LYS A 47 6.63 4.16 -8.42
N VAL A 48 6.67 3.82 -7.13
CA VAL A 48 6.51 4.81 -6.07
C VAL A 48 7.87 5.42 -5.76
N GLU A 49 7.98 6.73 -5.92
CA GLU A 49 9.26 7.42 -5.74
C GLU A 49 9.47 7.94 -4.33
N TYR A 50 8.38 8.25 -3.62
CA TYR A 50 8.48 8.83 -2.30
C TYR A 50 7.20 8.58 -1.51
N ILE A 51 7.34 8.49 -0.18
CA ILE A 51 6.20 8.36 0.72
C ILE A 51 6.35 9.36 1.87
N SER A 52 5.27 10.06 2.19
CA SER A 52 5.22 11.01 3.30
C SER A 52 4.53 10.38 4.51
N SER A 53 4.46 11.13 5.61
CA SER A 53 3.76 10.67 6.80
C SER A 53 2.27 10.41 6.52
N ALA A 54 1.66 11.20 5.64
CA ALA A 54 0.27 10.96 5.24
C ALA A 54 0.14 9.64 4.49
N GLY A 55 1.14 9.31 3.64
CA GLY A 55 1.20 8.04 2.95
C GLY A 55 1.32 6.88 3.91
N ILE A 56 2.17 7.03 4.93
CA ILE A 56 2.35 5.99 5.94
C ILE A 56 1.02 5.75 6.69
N ARG A 57 0.31 6.83 7.06
CA ARG A 57 -0.99 6.67 7.70
C ARG A 57 -1.97 5.94 6.81
N GLN A 58 -1.90 6.15 5.50
CA GLN A 58 -2.76 5.43 4.55
C GLN A 58 -2.40 3.94 4.48
N LEU A 59 -1.10 3.60 4.60
CA LEU A 59 -0.70 2.19 4.66
C LEU A 59 -1.27 1.52 5.90
N VAL A 60 -1.26 2.21 7.04
CA VAL A 60 -1.84 1.68 8.27
C VAL A 60 -3.36 1.51 8.11
N ALA A 61 -4.03 2.46 7.47
CA ALA A 61 -5.47 2.36 7.23
C ALA A 61 -5.79 1.18 6.30
N THR A 62 -4.93 0.94 5.30
CA THR A 62 -5.09 -0.20 4.40
C THR A 62 -4.91 -1.52 5.14
N HIS A 63 -3.94 -1.57 6.03
CA HIS A 63 -3.71 -2.76 6.86
C HIS A 63 -4.95 -3.08 7.70
N ARG A 64 -5.56 -2.05 8.28
CA ARG A 64 -6.78 -2.21 9.07
C ARG A 64 -7.93 -2.70 8.19
N LYS A 65 -8.08 -2.15 7.00
CA LYS A 65 -9.12 -2.58 6.06
C LYS A 65 -8.94 -4.05 5.68
N ALA A 66 -7.69 -4.45 5.41
CA ALA A 66 -7.39 -5.84 5.08
C ALA A 66 -7.81 -6.78 6.22
N LYS A 67 -7.53 -6.40 7.48
CA LYS A 67 -7.94 -7.19 8.63
C LYS A 67 -9.46 -7.32 8.71
N GLU A 68 -10.18 -6.24 8.43
CA GLU A 68 -11.65 -6.26 8.42
C GLU A 68 -12.18 -7.22 7.37
N LEU A 69 -11.49 -7.34 6.24
CA LEU A 69 -11.89 -8.22 5.15
C LEU A 69 -11.38 -9.65 5.32
N GLY A 70 -10.55 -9.90 6.32
CA GLY A 70 -9.89 -11.19 6.48
C GLY A 70 -8.83 -11.45 5.42
N ALA A 71 -8.29 -10.39 4.83
CA ALA A 71 -7.30 -10.46 3.76
C ALA A 71 -5.88 -10.29 4.32
N SER A 72 -4.90 -10.88 3.65
CA SER A 72 -3.50 -10.56 3.91
C SER A 72 -3.16 -9.27 3.16
N PHE A 73 -2.17 -8.53 3.66
CA PHE A 73 -1.73 -7.29 3.03
C PHE A 73 -0.21 -7.27 2.96
N SER A 74 0.34 -7.01 1.78
CA SER A 74 1.78 -6.89 1.60
C SER A 74 2.10 -5.76 0.63
N ILE A 75 3.32 -5.26 0.74
CA ILE A 75 3.83 -4.18 -0.12
C ILE A 75 5.10 -4.72 -0.76
N ILE A 76 5.16 -4.74 -2.08
CA ILE A 76 6.28 -5.31 -2.82
C ILE A 76 6.99 -4.27 -3.67
N HIS A 77 8.19 -4.58 -4.12
CA HIS A 77 9.00 -3.75 -5.01
C HIS A 77 9.31 -2.38 -4.40
N VAL A 78 9.52 -2.34 -3.10
CA VAL A 78 9.83 -1.08 -2.38
C VAL A 78 11.28 -0.71 -2.66
N ASN A 79 11.51 0.51 -3.15
CA ASN A 79 12.88 0.97 -3.40
C ASN A 79 13.60 1.28 -2.07
N GLN A 80 14.91 1.47 -2.16
CA GLN A 80 15.76 1.63 -0.98
C GLN A 80 15.41 2.87 -0.16
N GLU A 81 15.08 3.96 -0.83
CA GLU A 81 14.72 5.21 -0.17
C GLU A 81 13.41 5.09 0.61
N VAL A 82 12.39 4.53 -0.03
CA VAL A 82 11.10 4.32 0.64
C VAL A 82 11.25 3.30 1.76
N MET A 83 12.04 2.23 1.53
CA MET A 83 12.30 1.25 2.58
C MET A 83 12.94 1.87 3.81
N SER A 84 13.87 2.81 3.62
CA SER A 84 14.50 3.51 4.73
C SER A 84 13.49 4.31 5.54
N ILE A 85 12.54 4.95 4.86
CA ILE A 85 11.48 5.71 5.54
C ILE A 85 10.59 4.76 6.34
N LEU A 86 10.23 3.63 5.76
CA LEU A 86 9.40 2.64 6.45
C LEU A 86 10.14 2.07 7.66
N ALA A 87 11.45 1.85 7.55
CA ALA A 87 12.26 1.35 8.66
C ALA A 87 12.32 2.36 9.80
N ILE A 88 12.55 3.64 9.47
CA ILE A 88 12.63 4.68 10.49
C ILE A 88 11.34 4.81 11.28
N THR A 89 10.20 4.61 10.61
CA THR A 89 8.88 4.71 11.25
C THR A 89 8.41 3.40 11.85
N GLY A 90 9.20 2.32 11.74
CA GLY A 90 8.84 1.01 12.28
C GLY A 90 7.83 0.26 11.45
N MET A 91 7.45 0.77 10.28
CA MET A 91 6.44 0.15 9.44
C MET A 91 6.93 -1.12 8.77
N ASP A 92 8.25 -1.26 8.57
CA ASP A 92 8.85 -2.46 8.01
C ASP A 92 8.63 -3.68 8.92
N LYS A 93 8.37 -3.45 10.21
CA LYS A 93 8.10 -4.52 11.18
C LYS A 93 6.62 -4.72 11.42
N LYS A 94 5.83 -3.66 11.24
CA LYS A 94 4.39 -3.72 11.45
C LYS A 94 3.65 -4.24 10.22
N LEU A 95 4.17 -3.94 9.03
CA LEU A 95 3.57 -4.36 7.77
C LEU A 95 4.51 -5.34 7.08
N GLN A 96 3.96 -6.14 6.18
CA GLN A 96 4.77 -7.06 5.38
C GLN A 96 5.30 -6.30 4.17
N VAL A 97 6.58 -5.96 4.19
CA VAL A 97 7.22 -5.10 3.19
C VAL A 97 8.43 -5.80 2.59
N SER A 98 8.61 -5.69 1.30
CA SER A 98 9.69 -6.35 0.58
C SER A 98 10.20 -5.47 -0.56
N GLY A 99 11.51 -5.56 -0.83
CA GLY A 99 12.11 -4.92 -1.99
C GLY A 99 11.96 -5.76 -3.26
N ASP A 100 11.47 -6.96 -3.13
CA ASP A 100 11.32 -7.89 -4.25
C ASP A 100 9.96 -7.78 -4.93
#